data_d70ffe077db9fbd9570d51858b03d6c5
#
_entry.id   d70ffe077db9fbd9570d51858b03d6c5
#
_cell.length_a   1.000
_cell.length_b   1.000
_cell.length_c   1.000
_cell.angle_alpha   90.00
_cell.angle_beta   90.00
_cell.angle_gamma   90.00
#
_symmetry.space_group_name_H-M   'P 1'
#
loop_
_entity.id
_entity.type
_entity.pdbx_description
1 polymer ?
#
loop_
_entity_poly.entity_id
_entity_poly.type
_entity_poly.pdbx_seq_one_letter_code
_entity_poly.pdbx_strand_id
1 'polypeptide(L)'
;YRTVNCENIEGAIFVKDPDGYFCGDFTIANSIAIYPLDKLEMVNPRNKSYVELDDQFYITNIIEKKIISRFFNAGGYIFDDAAVFCKYYERLYLYEQLFMSHIVYAMLLDNIPFRPFEVKDFQDWGSERDYNYYLLDRLWKY
;
A
#
# COMPACT_ATOMS: atom_id res chain seq x y z
N TYR A 1 8.35 10.47 -5.83
CA TYR A 1 8.85 10.94 -7.14
C TYR A 1 9.97 11.95 -6.98
N ARG A 2 9.73 13.12 -6.37
CA ARG A 2 10.78 14.16 -6.21
C ARG A 2 12.01 13.61 -5.50
N THR A 3 11.85 12.90 -4.40
CA THR A 3 12.94 12.29 -3.65
C THR A 3 13.77 11.34 -4.53
N VAL A 4 13.10 10.47 -5.30
CA VAL A 4 13.78 9.52 -6.19
C VAL A 4 14.66 10.24 -7.20
N ASN A 5 14.14 11.29 -7.84
CA ASN A 5 14.88 12.04 -8.85
C ASN A 5 15.97 12.95 -8.27
N CYS A 6 15.69 13.65 -7.14
CA CYS A 6 16.67 14.55 -6.54
C CYS A 6 17.87 13.82 -5.94
N GLU A 7 17.63 12.62 -5.39
CA GLU A 7 18.66 11.81 -4.76
C GLU A 7 19.26 10.74 -5.71
N ASN A 8 18.83 10.73 -6.97
CA ASN A 8 19.25 9.74 -7.99
C ASN A 8 19.13 8.30 -7.49
N ILE A 9 17.99 7.96 -6.87
CA ILE A 9 17.74 6.63 -6.35
C ILE A 9 17.53 5.67 -7.51
N GLU A 10 18.34 4.62 -7.55
CA GLU A 10 18.28 3.54 -8.54
C GLU A 10 17.90 2.21 -7.88
N GLY A 11 17.41 1.27 -8.70
CA GLY A 11 17.00 -0.06 -8.26
C GLY A 11 15.65 -0.07 -7.53
N ALA A 12 15.48 -1.05 -6.65
CA ALA A 12 14.22 -1.24 -5.95
C ALA A 12 13.96 -0.17 -4.88
N ILE A 13 12.71 0.24 -4.76
CA ILE A 13 12.25 1.18 -3.73
C ILE A 13 11.10 0.60 -2.92
N PHE A 14 11.10 0.91 -1.63
CA PHE A 14 9.98 0.68 -0.75
C PHE A 14 9.33 2.01 -0.38
N VAL A 15 8.05 2.15 -0.70
CA VAL A 15 7.22 3.30 -0.35
C VAL A 15 6.25 2.88 0.74
N LYS A 16 6.24 3.62 1.85
CA LYS A 16 5.39 3.36 3.00
C LYS A 16 4.55 4.60 3.31
N ASP A 17 3.23 4.41 3.46
CA ASP A 17 2.35 5.46 3.95
C ASP A 17 2.70 5.79 5.42
N PRO A 18 2.78 7.05 5.82
CA PRO A 18 3.29 7.45 7.14
C PRO A 18 2.28 7.23 8.28
N ASP A 19 1.01 7.01 7.96
CA ASP A 19 -0.13 6.99 8.88
C ASP A 19 -0.55 5.59 9.34
N GLY A 20 0.32 4.61 9.22
CA GLY A 20 0.08 3.25 9.66
C GLY A 20 1.34 2.54 10.12
N TYR A 21 1.17 1.46 10.87
CA TYR A 21 2.23 0.56 11.29
C TYR A 21 1.89 -0.87 10.89
N PHE A 22 2.88 -1.64 10.53
CA PHE A 22 2.78 -3.08 10.35
C PHE A 22 4.16 -3.75 10.45
N CYS A 23 4.15 -5.06 10.70
CA CYS A 23 5.31 -5.94 10.57
C CYS A 23 5.11 -6.89 9.40
N GLY A 24 6.19 -7.26 8.73
CA GLY A 24 6.14 -8.25 7.64
C GLY A 24 7.47 -8.48 7.00
N ASP A 25 7.57 -9.62 6.33
CA ASP A 25 8.71 -10.00 5.53
C ASP A 25 8.35 -9.77 4.06
N PHE A 26 9.23 -9.11 3.32
CA PHE A 26 9.02 -8.83 1.91
C PHE A 26 10.27 -9.12 1.09
N THR A 27 10.05 -9.49 -0.15
CA THR A 27 11.11 -9.70 -1.15
C THR A 27 11.20 -8.50 -2.08
N ILE A 28 12.38 -8.32 -2.70
CA ILE A 28 12.59 -7.28 -3.72
C ILE A 28 11.89 -7.72 -5.00
N ALA A 29 10.61 -7.36 -5.16
CA ALA A 29 9.79 -7.55 -6.34
C ALA A 29 8.61 -6.59 -6.26
N ASN A 30 7.99 -6.26 -7.40
CA ASN A 30 6.78 -5.46 -7.39
C ASN A 30 5.72 -6.10 -6.47
N SER A 31 5.39 -5.43 -5.38
CA SER A 31 4.48 -6.00 -4.39
C SER A 31 3.75 -4.95 -3.55
N ILE A 32 2.64 -5.37 -2.96
CA ILE A 32 1.80 -4.55 -2.10
C ILE A 32 1.60 -5.25 -0.77
N ALA A 33 1.77 -4.50 0.32
CA ALA A 33 1.39 -4.92 1.66
C ALA A 33 -0.11 -5.07 1.77
N ILE A 34 -0.59 -6.25 2.10
CA ILE A 34 -2.03 -6.50 2.28
C ILE A 34 -2.34 -6.95 3.71
N TYR A 35 -3.55 -6.63 4.14
CA TYR A 35 -4.09 -7.10 5.42
C TYR A 35 -5.57 -7.47 5.26
N PRO A 36 -6.03 -8.57 5.90
CA PRO A 36 -7.43 -8.95 5.86
C PRO A 36 -8.33 -7.99 6.62
N LEU A 37 -9.42 -7.56 5.98
CA LEU A 37 -10.39 -6.63 6.58
C LEU A 37 -11.07 -7.20 7.82
N ASP A 38 -11.30 -8.50 7.86
CA ASP A 38 -11.93 -9.22 8.96
C ASP A 38 -11.10 -9.28 10.25
N LYS A 39 -9.80 -8.95 10.18
CA LYS A 39 -8.92 -8.82 11.35
C LYS A 39 -8.93 -7.43 11.99
N LEU A 40 -9.68 -6.48 11.44
CA LEU A 40 -9.72 -5.10 11.91
C LEU A 40 -11.05 -4.77 12.58
N GLU A 41 -11.01 -4.47 13.87
CA GLU A 41 -12.19 -4.14 14.65
C GLU A 41 -12.65 -2.67 14.50
N MET A 42 -11.76 -1.75 14.08
CA MET A 42 -12.02 -0.30 14.17
C MET A 42 -11.55 0.53 12.96
N VAL A 43 -11.38 -0.05 11.79
CA VAL A 43 -10.98 0.72 10.59
C VAL A 43 -12.20 1.12 9.78
N ASN A 44 -12.19 2.35 9.28
CA ASN A 44 -13.16 2.75 8.27
C ASN A 44 -12.82 2.10 6.91
N PRO A 45 -13.55 1.06 6.50
CA PRO A 45 -13.21 0.30 5.30
C PRO A 45 -13.32 1.12 4.02
N ARG A 46 -14.02 2.26 4.06
CA ARG A 46 -14.21 3.13 2.89
C ARG A 46 -13.01 4.03 2.58
N ASN A 47 -12.02 4.09 3.49
CA ASN A 47 -10.83 4.93 3.32
C ASN A 47 -9.60 4.13 2.86
N LYS A 48 -9.76 2.86 2.50
CA LYS A 48 -8.67 1.98 2.06
C LYS A 48 -8.79 1.65 0.56
N SER A 49 -7.67 1.39 -0.09
CA SER A 49 -7.66 0.71 -1.37
C SER A 49 -7.70 -0.81 -1.16
N TYR A 50 -8.33 -1.52 -2.08
CA TYR A 50 -8.53 -2.96 -2.01
C TYR A 50 -7.91 -3.65 -3.21
N VAL A 51 -7.39 -4.87 -3.01
CA VAL A 51 -6.77 -5.67 -4.05
C VAL A 51 -7.54 -6.97 -4.28
N GLU A 52 -7.66 -7.38 -5.53
CA GLU A 52 -8.11 -8.73 -5.93
C GLU A 52 -6.90 -9.58 -6.27
N LEU A 53 -6.96 -10.85 -5.91
CA LEU A 53 -5.93 -11.84 -6.15
C LEU A 53 -6.48 -12.95 -7.04
N ASP A 54 -5.63 -13.49 -7.92
CA ASP A 54 -5.91 -14.71 -8.64
C ASP A 54 -5.53 -15.97 -7.85
N ASP A 55 -5.79 -17.14 -8.43
CA ASP A 55 -5.48 -18.44 -7.82
C ASP A 55 -3.97 -18.70 -7.68
N GLN A 56 -3.11 -17.91 -8.32
CA GLN A 56 -1.65 -17.97 -8.25
C GLN A 56 -1.05 -16.93 -7.30
N PHE A 57 -1.90 -16.20 -6.57
CA PHE A 57 -1.51 -15.12 -5.68
C PHE A 57 -0.81 -13.95 -6.39
N TYR A 58 -1.28 -13.59 -7.59
CA TYR A 58 -0.96 -12.32 -8.22
C TYR A 58 -2.09 -11.33 -7.99
N ILE A 59 -1.72 -10.05 -7.87
CA ILE A 59 -2.69 -8.97 -7.80
C ILE A 59 -3.23 -8.73 -9.21
N THR A 60 -4.52 -8.90 -9.39
CA THR A 60 -5.22 -8.70 -10.67
C THR A 60 -5.91 -7.36 -10.76
N ASN A 61 -6.19 -6.74 -9.61
CA ASN A 61 -6.88 -5.45 -9.55
C ASN A 61 -6.55 -4.72 -8.26
N ILE A 62 -6.57 -3.39 -8.30
CA ILE A 62 -6.50 -2.51 -7.13
C ILE A 62 -7.42 -1.32 -7.34
N ILE A 63 -8.33 -1.06 -6.39
CA ILE A 63 -9.28 0.05 -6.48
C ILE A 63 -9.26 0.89 -5.22
N GLU A 64 -9.11 2.20 -5.40
CA GLU A 64 -9.11 3.17 -4.32
C GLU A 64 -10.52 3.35 -3.72
N LYS A 65 -10.60 3.31 -2.39
CA LYS A 65 -11.80 3.61 -1.59
C LYS A 65 -13.06 2.80 -1.96
N LYS A 66 -12.88 1.62 -2.53
CA LYS A 66 -13.97 0.72 -2.90
C LYS A 66 -13.65 -0.71 -2.48
N ILE A 67 -14.51 -1.29 -1.67
CA ILE A 67 -14.40 -2.69 -1.23
C ILE A 67 -14.72 -3.60 -2.40
N ILE A 68 -13.72 -4.32 -2.90
CA ILE A 68 -13.83 -5.30 -3.98
C ILE A 68 -13.40 -6.70 -3.54
N SER A 69 -12.77 -6.80 -2.39
CA SER A 69 -12.28 -8.04 -1.81
C SER A 69 -12.19 -7.91 -0.29
N ARG A 70 -11.76 -8.97 0.37
CA ARG A 70 -11.44 -8.95 1.81
C ARG A 70 -10.04 -8.42 2.13
N PHE A 71 -9.20 -8.17 1.15
CA PHE A 71 -7.84 -7.70 1.35
C PHE A 71 -7.74 -6.21 1.01
N PHE A 72 -7.35 -5.41 1.99
CA PHE A 72 -7.00 -4.03 1.73
C PHE A 72 -5.48 -3.84 1.70
N ASN A 73 -5.06 -2.79 1.06
CA ASN A 73 -3.68 -2.34 1.02
C ASN A 73 -3.31 -1.67 2.35
N ALA A 74 -2.30 -2.19 3.01
CA ALA A 74 -1.81 -1.71 4.30
C ALA A 74 -0.86 -0.50 4.19
N GLY A 75 -0.75 0.11 3.02
CA GLY A 75 0.09 1.29 2.80
C GLY A 75 1.58 1.00 2.63
N GLY A 76 1.92 -0.18 2.14
CA GLY A 76 3.29 -0.55 1.79
C GLY A 76 3.39 -1.03 0.35
N TYR A 77 4.32 -0.45 -0.42
CA TYR A 77 4.50 -0.74 -1.84
C TYR A 77 5.98 -0.96 -2.16
N ILE A 78 6.29 -2.01 -2.86
CA ILE A 78 7.63 -2.25 -3.39
C ILE A 78 7.55 -2.15 -4.91
N PHE A 79 8.44 -1.36 -5.47
CA PHE A 79 8.69 -1.30 -6.89
C PHE A 79 10.10 -1.83 -7.12
N ASP A 80 10.26 -2.78 -8.00
CA ASP A 80 11.55 -3.42 -8.30
C ASP A 80 12.52 -2.48 -9.04
N ASP A 81 12.00 -1.42 -9.64
CA ASP A 81 12.78 -0.40 -10.33
C ASP A 81 12.19 1.01 -10.11
N ALA A 82 12.98 1.87 -9.49
CA ALA A 82 12.63 3.27 -9.25
C ALA A 82 12.36 4.06 -10.53
N ALA A 83 13.08 3.78 -11.62
CA ALA A 83 12.88 4.46 -12.90
C ALA A 83 11.54 4.08 -13.54
N VAL A 84 11.13 2.81 -13.42
CA VAL A 84 9.80 2.37 -13.86
C VAL A 84 8.71 3.06 -13.05
N PHE A 85 8.83 3.11 -11.72
CA PHE A 85 7.90 3.86 -10.88
C PHE A 85 7.78 5.33 -11.32
N CYS A 86 8.91 6.01 -11.54
CA CYS A 86 8.92 7.42 -11.96
C CYS A 86 8.21 7.62 -13.30
N LYS A 87 8.42 6.73 -14.27
CA LYS A 87 7.73 6.76 -15.57
C LYS A 87 6.21 6.72 -15.43
N TYR A 88 5.68 5.85 -14.56
CA TYR A 88 4.23 5.77 -14.34
C TYR A 88 3.70 6.96 -13.55
N TYR A 89 4.45 7.48 -12.59
CA TYR A 89 4.10 8.70 -11.91
C TYR A 89 4.01 9.89 -12.89
N GLU A 90 4.98 10.07 -13.77
CA GLU A 90 5.00 11.15 -14.77
C GLU A 90 3.84 11.04 -15.76
N ARG A 91 3.42 9.83 -16.09
CA ARG A 91 2.25 9.59 -16.94
C ARG A 91 0.95 10.02 -16.30
N LEU A 92 0.87 10.01 -14.96
CA LEU A 92 -0.35 10.21 -14.17
C LEU A 92 -0.34 11.49 -13.32
N TYR A 93 0.73 12.27 -13.29
CA TYR A 93 0.90 13.38 -12.34
C TYR A 93 -0.13 14.53 -12.49
N LEU A 94 -0.84 14.60 -13.62
CA LEU A 94 -1.90 15.57 -13.86
C LEU A 94 -3.26 15.16 -13.26
N TYR A 95 -3.37 13.97 -12.70
CA TYR A 95 -4.57 13.57 -11.99
C TYR A 95 -4.72 14.39 -10.71
N GLU A 96 -5.89 15.00 -10.51
CA GLU A 96 -6.18 15.93 -9.42
C GLU A 96 -5.97 15.29 -8.03
N GLN A 97 -6.27 14.00 -7.90
CA GLN A 97 -6.01 13.19 -6.70
C GLN A 97 -5.30 11.89 -7.08
N LEU A 98 -3.99 11.97 -7.23
CA LEU A 98 -3.18 10.80 -7.54
C LEU A 98 -2.84 10.03 -6.26
N PHE A 99 -3.30 8.79 -6.16
CA PHE A 99 -2.94 7.82 -5.13
C PHE A 99 -1.93 6.79 -5.67
N MET A 100 -1.20 6.13 -4.77
CA MET A 100 -0.28 5.05 -5.14
C MET A 100 -1.00 3.89 -5.82
N SER A 101 -2.24 3.60 -5.41
CA SER A 101 -3.10 2.61 -6.05
C SER A 101 -3.35 2.88 -7.54
N HIS A 102 -3.42 4.13 -7.96
CA HIS A 102 -3.57 4.49 -9.38
C HIS A 102 -2.31 4.17 -10.19
N ILE A 103 -1.12 4.37 -9.60
CA ILE A 103 0.15 4.03 -10.24
C ILE A 103 0.24 2.51 -10.43
N VAL A 104 -0.05 1.75 -9.38
CA VAL A 104 -0.07 0.28 -9.47
C VAL A 104 -1.11 -0.20 -10.48
N TYR A 105 -2.32 0.38 -10.46
CA TYR A 105 -3.37 0.04 -11.42
C TYR A 105 -2.91 0.24 -12.87
N ALA A 106 -2.25 1.37 -13.18
CA ALA A 106 -1.71 1.62 -14.51
C ALA A 106 -0.61 0.62 -14.90
N MET A 107 0.22 0.19 -13.94
CA MET A 107 1.23 -0.84 -14.16
C MET A 107 0.59 -2.21 -14.44
N LEU A 108 -0.47 -2.57 -13.70
CA LEU A 108 -1.24 -3.81 -13.95
C LEU A 108 -1.87 -3.82 -15.35
N LEU A 109 -2.41 -2.69 -15.82
CA LEU A 109 -2.96 -2.58 -17.20
C LEU A 109 -1.90 -2.80 -18.27
N ASP A 110 -0.65 -2.47 -18.00
CA ASP A 110 0.48 -2.74 -18.90
C ASP A 110 1.12 -4.13 -18.63
N ASN A 111 0.41 -5.03 -17.93
CA ASN A 111 0.81 -6.39 -17.58
C ASN A 111 2.09 -6.51 -16.74
N ILE A 112 2.41 -5.49 -15.95
CA ILE A 112 3.48 -5.58 -14.96
C ILE A 112 2.93 -6.31 -13.73
N PRO A 113 3.50 -7.48 -13.38
CA PRO A 113 2.96 -8.29 -12.30
C PRO A 113 3.27 -7.70 -10.93
N PHE A 114 2.30 -7.79 -10.03
CA PHE A 114 2.46 -7.49 -8.60
C PHE A 114 2.06 -8.71 -7.78
N ARG A 115 2.79 -8.93 -6.68
CA ARG A 115 2.44 -9.92 -5.67
C ARG A 115 1.98 -9.25 -4.38
N PRO A 116 1.07 -9.86 -3.63
CA PRO A 116 0.80 -9.42 -2.28
C PRO A 116 1.89 -9.91 -1.33
N PHE A 117 2.17 -9.15 -0.26
CA PHE A 117 2.77 -9.70 0.95
C PHE A 117 1.86 -9.40 2.14
N GLU A 118 1.44 -10.45 2.85
CA GLU A 118 0.56 -10.31 4.00
C GLU A 118 1.36 -9.79 5.20
N VAL A 119 0.92 -8.66 5.75
CA VAL A 119 1.55 -8.07 6.92
C VAL A 119 0.84 -8.50 8.21
N LYS A 120 1.52 -8.27 9.33
CA LYS A 120 1.05 -8.57 10.69
C LYS A 120 0.98 -7.29 11.50
N ASP A 121 0.22 -7.34 12.58
CA ASP A 121 0.14 -6.26 13.58
C ASP A 121 -0.19 -4.89 12.96
N PHE A 122 -1.05 -4.88 11.92
CA PHE A 122 -1.45 -3.64 11.26
C PHE A 122 -2.19 -2.74 12.22
N GLN A 123 -1.80 -1.45 12.22
CA GLN A 123 -2.44 -0.39 12.98
C GLN A 123 -2.63 0.83 12.10
N ASP A 124 -3.82 1.39 12.13
CA ASP A 124 -4.19 2.60 11.42
C ASP A 124 -4.03 3.81 12.36
N TRP A 125 -3.22 4.78 11.95
CA TRP A 125 -3.01 6.03 12.68
C TRP A 125 -3.49 7.24 11.87
N GLY A 126 -4.29 7.01 10.87
CA GLY A 126 -4.77 8.03 9.94
C GLY A 126 -5.72 9.06 10.56
N SER A 127 -6.16 8.87 11.82
CA SER A 127 -6.86 9.89 12.59
C SER A 127 -6.26 10.07 13.98
N GLU A 128 -6.42 11.27 14.56
CA GLU A 128 -6.02 11.56 15.94
C GLU A 128 -6.67 10.59 16.94
N ARG A 129 -7.90 10.19 16.69
CA ARG A 129 -8.63 9.22 17.50
C ARG A 129 -7.95 7.86 17.49
N ASP A 130 -7.56 7.35 16.31
CA ASP A 130 -6.95 6.03 16.15
C ASP A 130 -5.56 6.02 16.79
N TYR A 131 -4.80 7.10 16.63
CA TYR A 131 -3.50 7.27 17.25
C TYR A 131 -3.59 7.33 18.78
N ASN A 132 -4.54 8.08 19.33
CA ASN A 132 -4.76 8.17 20.78
C ASN A 132 -5.20 6.83 21.35
N TYR A 133 -6.03 6.06 20.64
CA TYR A 133 -6.41 4.71 21.06
C TYR A 133 -5.19 3.78 21.14
N TYR A 134 -4.32 3.82 20.17
CA TYR A 134 -3.05 3.08 20.17
C TYR A 134 -2.16 3.45 21.38
N LEU A 135 -2.04 4.72 21.69
CA LEU A 135 -1.25 5.17 22.85
C LEU A 135 -1.84 4.66 24.16
N LEU A 136 -3.16 4.69 24.31
CA LEU A 136 -3.84 4.18 25.50
C LEU A 136 -3.65 2.66 25.64
N ASP A 137 -3.81 1.89 24.58
CA ASP A 137 -3.61 0.43 24.61
C ASP A 137 -2.17 0.06 25.05
N ARG A 138 -1.18 0.84 24.64
CA ARG A 138 0.20 0.66 25.09
C ARG A 138 0.42 0.98 26.56
N LEU A 139 -0.23 2.02 27.09
CA LEU A 139 -0.10 2.41 28.48
C LEU A 139 -0.69 1.38 29.45
N TRP A 140 -1.66 0.59 29.00
CA TRP A 140 -2.28 -0.45 29.82
C TRP A 140 -1.59 -1.83 29.74
N LYS A 141 -0.64 -2.01 28.85
CA LYS A 141 0.14 -3.26 28.70
C LYS A 141 1.46 -3.28 29.47
N TYR A 142 1.76 -2.19 30.19
CA TYR A 142 2.91 -2.02 31.09
C TYR A 142 2.43 -1.50 32.46
#